data_1d19da8957354aa8347770640760efaf
#
_entry.id   1d19da8957354aa8347770640760efaf
#
_cell.length_a   1.000
_cell.length_b   1.000
_cell.length_c   1.000
_cell.angle_alpha   90.00
_cell.angle_beta   90.00
_cell.angle_gamma   90.00
#
_symmetry.space_group_name_H-M   'P 1'
#
loop_
_entity.id
_entity.type
_entity.pdbx_description
1 polymer ?
#
loop_
_entity_poly.entity_id
_entity_poly.type
_entity_poly.pdbx_seq_one_letter_code
_entity_poly.pdbx_strand_id
1 'polypeptide(L)'
;MRDPDEGIRWLKQAVENGSHFAAYRLGKEYLEGNTVNKDTTRAADWFTKSAEAGNQYAQYMLGKLCLTGQGQPRGQAQAMMWFSRSAAQGNPYAQFFVEQQNNLRPPSVMLAVTQLLYHMGRIFQDTSVSSVVPVGQQVDRKLRRKIQEKKIAMGHKPDDHEEQWPEMTM
;
A
#
# COMPACT_ATOMS: atom_id res chain seq x y z
N MET A 1 -11.61 -42.49 -11.82
CA MET A 1 -10.56 -41.46 -12.04
C MET A 1 -11.21 -40.37 -12.89
N ARG A 2 -11.22 -39.12 -12.47
CA ARG A 2 -11.66 -38.03 -13.34
C ARG A 2 -10.56 -37.74 -14.33
N ASP A 3 -10.90 -37.75 -15.60
CA ASP A 3 -9.98 -37.40 -16.68
C ASP A 3 -9.70 -35.86 -16.60
N PRO A 4 -8.43 -35.44 -16.36
CA PRO A 4 -8.09 -34.02 -16.27
C PRO A 4 -8.40 -33.27 -17.56
N ASP A 5 -8.29 -33.91 -18.71
CA ASP A 5 -8.58 -33.31 -20.01
C ASP A 5 -10.07 -33.02 -20.19
N GLU A 6 -10.93 -33.86 -19.63
CA GLU A 6 -12.37 -33.65 -19.63
C GLU A 6 -12.75 -32.39 -18.83
N GLY A 7 -12.13 -32.17 -17.69
CA GLY A 7 -12.34 -30.96 -16.87
C GLY A 7 -12.01 -29.68 -17.63
N ILE A 8 -10.91 -29.67 -18.38
CA ILE A 8 -10.52 -28.50 -19.20
C ILE A 8 -11.52 -28.29 -20.36
N ARG A 9 -12.04 -29.35 -20.97
CA ARG A 9 -13.08 -29.24 -22.01
C ARG A 9 -14.34 -28.56 -21.45
N TRP A 10 -14.84 -29.02 -20.32
CA TRP A 10 -16.01 -28.43 -19.65
C TRP A 10 -15.79 -26.97 -19.28
N LEU A 11 -14.60 -26.60 -18.78
CA LEU A 11 -14.28 -25.21 -18.49
C LEU A 11 -14.28 -24.35 -19.76
N LYS A 12 -13.72 -24.82 -20.87
CA LYS A 12 -13.76 -24.10 -22.15
C LYS A 12 -15.18 -23.90 -22.65
N GLN A 13 -15.99 -24.94 -22.61
CA GLN A 13 -17.39 -24.85 -22.99
C GLN A 13 -18.18 -23.87 -22.10
N ALA A 14 -17.89 -23.87 -20.79
CA ALA A 14 -18.51 -22.91 -19.89
C ALA A 14 -18.10 -21.46 -20.20
N VAL A 15 -16.86 -21.23 -20.64
CA VAL A 15 -16.43 -19.89 -21.10
C VAL A 15 -17.15 -19.47 -22.38
N GLU A 16 -17.34 -20.38 -23.33
CA GLU A 16 -18.13 -20.13 -24.55
C GLU A 16 -19.57 -19.75 -24.21
N ASN A 17 -20.12 -20.31 -23.14
CA ASN A 17 -21.43 -19.96 -22.58
C ASN A 17 -21.40 -18.68 -21.71
N GLY A 18 -20.32 -17.90 -21.72
CA GLY A 18 -20.20 -16.62 -21.03
C GLY A 18 -19.80 -16.68 -19.56
N SER A 19 -19.37 -17.84 -19.03
CA SER A 19 -18.94 -17.95 -17.64
C SER A 19 -17.57 -17.33 -17.42
N HIS A 20 -17.54 -16.13 -16.85
CA HIS A 20 -16.29 -15.46 -16.43
C HIS A 20 -15.55 -16.22 -15.31
N PHE A 21 -16.28 -16.97 -14.48
CA PHE A 21 -15.68 -17.81 -13.44
C PHE A 21 -14.92 -19.00 -14.05
N ALA A 22 -15.44 -19.61 -15.10
CA ALA A 22 -14.73 -20.67 -15.82
C ALA A 22 -13.44 -20.15 -16.48
N ALA A 23 -13.46 -18.94 -17.03
CA ALA A 23 -12.25 -18.30 -17.55
C ALA A 23 -11.20 -18.07 -16.45
N TYR A 24 -11.60 -17.62 -15.25
CA TYR A 24 -10.71 -17.52 -14.10
C TYR A 24 -10.10 -18.89 -13.72
N ARG A 25 -10.91 -19.94 -13.68
CA ARG A 25 -10.43 -21.30 -13.38
C ARG A 25 -9.42 -21.79 -14.41
N LEU A 26 -9.70 -21.57 -15.70
CA LEU A 26 -8.76 -21.91 -16.78
C LEU A 26 -7.42 -21.16 -16.62
N GLY A 27 -7.48 -19.86 -16.35
CA GLY A 27 -6.28 -19.06 -16.08
C GLY A 27 -5.45 -19.64 -14.92
N LYS A 28 -6.12 -20.10 -13.86
CA LYS A 28 -5.47 -20.73 -12.72
C LYS A 28 -4.79 -22.07 -13.09
N GLU A 29 -5.49 -22.93 -13.85
CA GLU A 29 -4.93 -24.21 -14.31
C GLU A 29 -3.67 -24.01 -15.18
N TYR A 30 -3.69 -23.04 -16.12
CA TYR A 30 -2.50 -22.72 -16.92
C TYR A 30 -1.37 -22.08 -16.10
N LEU A 31 -1.69 -21.34 -15.04
CA LEU A 31 -0.68 -20.71 -14.18
C LEU A 31 0.02 -21.74 -13.26
N GLU A 32 -0.75 -22.68 -12.70
CA GLU A 32 -0.27 -23.72 -11.79
C GLU A 32 0.38 -24.89 -12.56
N GLY A 33 -0.17 -25.26 -13.70
CA GLY A 33 0.33 -26.37 -14.52
C GLY A 33 -0.02 -27.75 -13.96
N ASN A 34 -1.14 -27.87 -13.19
CA ASN A 34 -1.52 -29.13 -12.55
C ASN A 34 -2.15 -30.14 -13.54
N THR A 35 -3.04 -29.65 -14.37
CA THR A 35 -3.81 -30.46 -15.35
C THR A 35 -3.36 -30.23 -16.79
N VAL A 36 -2.75 -29.08 -17.05
CA VAL A 36 -2.19 -28.71 -18.36
C VAL A 36 -0.76 -28.21 -18.18
N ASN A 37 0.02 -28.24 -19.25
CA ASN A 37 1.36 -27.68 -19.21
C ASN A 37 1.28 -26.20 -18.81
N LYS A 38 2.13 -25.83 -17.85
CA LYS A 38 2.21 -24.45 -17.35
C LYS A 38 2.51 -23.47 -18.48
N ASP A 39 1.62 -22.50 -18.64
CA ASP A 39 1.75 -21.45 -19.66
C ASP A 39 1.22 -20.12 -19.09
N THR A 40 2.16 -19.27 -18.68
CA THR A 40 1.84 -17.99 -18.05
C THR A 40 1.19 -16.99 -19.02
N THR A 41 1.48 -17.08 -20.31
CA THR A 41 0.89 -16.21 -21.34
C THR A 41 -0.57 -16.57 -21.54
N ARG A 42 -0.89 -17.86 -21.71
CA ARG A 42 -2.27 -18.34 -21.79
C ARG A 42 -3.04 -18.04 -20.50
N ALA A 43 -2.39 -18.18 -19.33
CA ALA A 43 -3.00 -17.82 -18.07
C ALA A 43 -3.40 -16.34 -18.02
N ALA A 44 -2.50 -15.44 -18.49
CA ALA A 44 -2.78 -14.01 -18.58
C ALA A 44 -3.97 -13.71 -19.51
N ASP A 45 -4.06 -14.38 -20.67
CA ASP A 45 -5.16 -14.21 -21.61
C ASP A 45 -6.52 -14.61 -20.98
N TRP A 46 -6.56 -15.74 -20.28
CA TRP A 46 -7.76 -16.20 -19.59
C TRP A 46 -8.15 -15.29 -18.43
N PHE A 47 -7.17 -14.81 -17.67
CA PHE A 47 -7.44 -13.85 -16.60
C PHE A 47 -7.93 -12.51 -17.17
N THR A 48 -7.40 -12.05 -18.31
CA THR A 48 -7.87 -10.83 -18.97
C THR A 48 -9.34 -10.94 -19.35
N LYS A 49 -9.74 -12.02 -20.04
CA LYS A 49 -11.14 -12.27 -20.38
C LYS A 49 -12.06 -12.26 -19.16
N SER A 50 -11.62 -12.92 -18.08
CA SER A 50 -12.40 -12.99 -16.84
C SER A 50 -12.44 -11.64 -16.11
N ALA A 51 -11.34 -10.88 -16.10
CA ALA A 51 -11.23 -9.59 -15.44
C ALA A 51 -12.07 -8.51 -16.15
N GLU A 52 -12.11 -8.51 -17.49
CA GLU A 52 -12.94 -7.63 -18.29
C GLU A 52 -14.42 -7.91 -18.07
N ALA A 53 -14.79 -9.18 -17.87
CA ALA A 53 -16.15 -9.59 -17.48
C ALA A 53 -16.49 -9.30 -16.00
N GLY A 54 -15.60 -8.61 -15.26
CA GLY A 54 -15.86 -8.11 -13.91
C GLY A 54 -15.44 -9.02 -12.77
N ASN A 55 -14.79 -10.16 -13.01
CA ASN A 55 -14.39 -11.07 -11.94
C ASN A 55 -13.26 -10.45 -11.08
N GLN A 56 -13.54 -10.17 -9.80
CA GLN A 56 -12.60 -9.55 -8.87
C GLN A 56 -11.32 -10.38 -8.63
N TYR A 57 -11.43 -11.70 -8.61
CA TYR A 57 -10.27 -12.58 -8.41
C TYR A 57 -9.35 -12.59 -9.63
N ALA A 58 -9.93 -12.57 -10.83
CA ALA A 58 -9.16 -12.47 -12.07
C ALA A 58 -8.46 -11.11 -12.18
N GLN A 59 -9.13 -10.03 -11.80
CA GLN A 59 -8.53 -8.68 -11.73
C GLN A 59 -7.33 -8.65 -10.78
N TYR A 60 -7.46 -9.26 -9.60
CA TYR A 60 -6.35 -9.38 -8.66
C TYR A 60 -5.19 -10.20 -9.24
N MET A 61 -5.47 -11.36 -9.85
CA MET A 61 -4.44 -12.20 -10.46
C MET A 61 -3.72 -11.49 -11.61
N LEU A 62 -4.48 -10.78 -12.45
CA LEU A 62 -3.93 -9.98 -13.54
C LEU A 62 -3.01 -8.86 -13.02
N GLY A 63 -3.41 -8.18 -11.94
CA GLY A 63 -2.56 -7.20 -11.25
C GLY A 63 -1.23 -7.81 -10.78
N LYS A 64 -1.25 -9.01 -10.22
CA LYS A 64 -0.03 -9.75 -9.84
C LYS A 64 0.86 -10.07 -11.04
N LEU A 65 0.27 -10.55 -12.13
CA LEU A 65 1.02 -10.87 -13.35
C LEU A 65 1.66 -9.61 -13.95
N CYS A 66 0.97 -8.46 -13.94
CA CYS A 66 1.52 -7.17 -14.35
C CYS A 66 2.69 -6.71 -13.47
N LEU A 67 2.66 -6.96 -12.15
CA LEU A 67 3.77 -6.60 -11.26
C LEU A 67 5.02 -7.47 -11.51
N THR A 68 4.81 -8.76 -11.74
CA THR A 68 5.90 -9.72 -11.91
C THR A 68 6.43 -9.79 -13.34
N GLY A 69 5.65 -9.33 -14.33
CA GLY A 69 5.96 -9.46 -15.75
C GLY A 69 5.80 -10.90 -16.26
N GLN A 70 4.96 -11.70 -15.60
CA GLN A 70 4.70 -13.09 -16.01
C GLN A 70 3.55 -13.13 -17.02
N GLY A 71 3.83 -13.63 -18.21
CA GLY A 71 2.84 -13.79 -19.29
C GLY A 71 2.38 -12.49 -19.95
N GLN A 72 2.80 -11.34 -19.45
CA GLN A 72 2.54 -10.01 -20.02
C GLN A 72 3.60 -9.00 -19.58
N PRO A 73 3.72 -7.84 -20.28
CA PRO A 73 4.70 -6.82 -19.93
C PRO A 73 4.54 -6.33 -18.49
N ARG A 74 5.67 -6.14 -17.80
CA ARG A 74 5.68 -5.58 -16.47
C ARG A 74 5.22 -4.13 -16.49
N GLY A 75 4.18 -3.80 -15.70
CA GLY A 75 3.62 -2.45 -15.62
C GLY A 75 3.00 -2.16 -14.27
N GLN A 76 3.66 -1.33 -13.45
CA GLN A 76 3.15 -0.98 -12.12
C GLN A 76 1.83 -0.19 -12.20
N ALA A 77 1.70 0.75 -13.13
CA ALA A 77 0.48 1.53 -13.31
C ALA A 77 -0.70 0.65 -13.70
N GLN A 78 -0.48 -0.31 -14.61
CA GLN A 78 -1.50 -1.26 -15.05
C GLN A 78 -1.89 -2.22 -13.92
N ALA A 79 -0.90 -2.70 -13.14
CA ALA A 79 -1.16 -3.52 -11.98
C ALA A 79 -2.05 -2.80 -10.95
N MET A 80 -1.75 -1.52 -10.66
CA MET A 80 -2.54 -0.71 -9.74
C MET A 80 -3.96 -0.46 -10.23
N MET A 81 -4.16 -0.28 -11.53
CA MET A 81 -5.50 -0.17 -12.12
C MET A 81 -6.33 -1.44 -11.86
N TRP A 82 -5.75 -2.61 -12.07
CA TRP A 82 -6.42 -3.88 -11.83
C TRP A 82 -6.68 -4.14 -10.35
N PHE A 83 -5.71 -3.84 -9.47
CA PHE A 83 -5.92 -3.93 -8.02
C PHE A 83 -7.01 -2.98 -7.53
N SER A 84 -7.07 -1.75 -8.03
CA SER A 84 -8.11 -0.79 -7.66
C SER A 84 -9.50 -1.27 -8.06
N ARG A 85 -9.66 -1.84 -9.26
CA ARG A 85 -10.93 -2.44 -9.70
C ARG A 85 -11.35 -3.62 -8.83
N SER A 86 -10.41 -4.50 -8.49
CA SER A 86 -10.65 -5.64 -7.62
C SER A 86 -11.00 -5.22 -6.19
N ALA A 87 -10.28 -4.22 -5.65
CA ALA A 87 -10.51 -3.66 -4.32
C ALA A 87 -11.89 -2.99 -4.21
N ALA A 88 -12.33 -2.28 -5.24
CA ALA A 88 -13.66 -1.66 -5.31
C ALA A 88 -14.80 -2.69 -5.22
N GLN A 89 -14.56 -3.94 -5.61
CA GLN A 89 -15.49 -5.06 -5.46
C GLN A 89 -15.35 -5.80 -4.11
N GLY A 90 -14.51 -5.30 -3.19
CA GLY A 90 -14.34 -5.86 -1.86
C GLY A 90 -13.31 -6.98 -1.74
N ASN A 91 -12.43 -7.16 -2.71
CA ASN A 91 -11.36 -8.15 -2.59
C ASN A 91 -10.29 -7.70 -1.56
N PRO A 92 -10.13 -8.40 -0.40
CA PRO A 92 -9.25 -7.95 0.67
C PRO A 92 -7.76 -7.97 0.28
N TYR A 93 -7.36 -8.89 -0.58
CA TYR A 93 -5.98 -8.97 -1.05
C TYR A 93 -5.63 -7.77 -1.95
N ALA A 94 -6.56 -7.34 -2.80
CA ALA A 94 -6.37 -6.17 -3.65
C ALA A 94 -6.38 -4.88 -2.83
N GLN A 95 -7.26 -4.78 -1.82
CA GLN A 95 -7.29 -3.65 -0.88
C GLN A 95 -5.94 -3.47 -0.21
N PHE A 96 -5.34 -4.55 0.30
CA PHE A 96 -4.01 -4.50 0.92
C PHE A 96 -2.95 -3.89 -0.02
N PHE A 97 -2.92 -4.28 -1.30
CA PHE A 97 -1.97 -3.72 -2.26
C PHE A 97 -2.20 -2.23 -2.54
N VAL A 98 -3.47 -1.81 -2.64
CA VAL A 98 -3.84 -0.41 -2.86
C VAL A 98 -3.46 0.45 -1.65
N GLU A 99 -3.75 -0.01 -0.43
CA GLU A 99 -3.41 0.68 0.81
C GLU A 99 -1.89 0.79 0.99
N GLN A 100 -1.16 -0.29 0.73
CA GLN A 100 0.30 -0.27 0.81
C GLN A 100 0.91 0.75 -0.15
N GLN A 101 0.39 0.84 -1.37
CA GLN A 101 0.85 1.84 -2.34
C GLN A 101 0.51 3.27 -1.91
N ASN A 102 -0.67 3.49 -1.33
CA ASN A 102 -1.06 4.80 -0.80
C ASN A 102 -0.19 5.21 0.39
N ASN A 103 0.18 4.27 1.25
CA ASN A 103 1.08 4.51 2.38
C ASN A 103 2.54 4.78 1.95
N LEU A 104 2.97 4.22 0.81
CA LEU A 104 4.29 4.48 0.23
C LEU A 104 4.35 5.77 -0.60
N ARG A 105 3.21 6.35 -0.98
CA ARG A 105 3.17 7.68 -1.62
C ARG A 105 3.52 8.72 -0.56
N PRO A 106 4.58 9.52 -0.75
CA PRO A 106 4.78 10.68 0.09
C PRO A 106 3.51 11.54 0.02
N PRO A 107 3.08 12.16 1.14
CA PRO A 107 1.92 13.03 1.12
C PRO A 107 2.12 14.03 -0.01
N SER A 108 1.07 14.26 -0.81
CA SER A 108 1.16 15.21 -1.92
C SER A 108 1.73 16.52 -1.38
N VAL A 109 2.59 17.19 -2.15
CA VAL A 109 3.20 18.45 -1.74
C VAL A 109 2.15 19.42 -1.22
N MET A 110 0.94 19.42 -1.80
CA MET A 110 -0.23 20.17 -1.33
C MET A 110 -0.66 19.78 0.08
N LEU A 111 -0.70 18.49 0.41
CA LEU A 111 -1.08 18.02 1.75
C LEU A 111 0.02 18.39 2.78
N ALA A 112 1.28 18.25 2.40
CA ALA A 112 2.41 18.64 3.25
C ALA A 112 2.41 20.16 3.50
N VAL A 113 2.16 20.96 2.46
CA VAL A 113 2.04 22.42 2.57
C VAL A 113 0.83 22.82 3.42
N THR A 114 -0.33 22.18 3.25
CA THR A 114 -1.53 22.47 4.07
C THR A 114 -1.30 22.10 5.54
N GLN A 115 -0.65 20.98 5.82
CA GLN A 115 -0.27 20.59 7.18
C GLN A 115 0.73 21.59 7.78
N LEU A 116 1.72 22.01 7.01
CA LEU A 116 2.69 23.01 7.44
C LEU A 116 2.03 24.34 7.76
N LEU A 117 1.15 24.84 6.88
CA LEU A 117 0.38 26.06 7.07
C LEU A 117 -0.55 25.98 8.28
N TYR A 118 -1.19 24.83 8.50
CA TYR A 118 -2.01 24.59 9.70
C TYR A 118 -1.18 24.67 10.98
N HIS A 119 0.00 24.04 11.01
CA HIS A 119 0.89 24.09 12.16
C HIS A 119 1.47 25.50 12.38
N MET A 120 1.81 26.22 11.32
CA MET A 120 2.25 27.60 11.41
C MET A 120 1.12 28.51 11.93
N GLY A 121 -0.11 28.36 11.41
CA GLY A 121 -1.27 29.13 11.89
C GLY A 121 -1.54 28.91 13.37
N ARG A 122 -1.36 27.69 13.87
CA ARG A 122 -1.49 27.37 15.29
C ARG A 122 -0.41 28.00 16.15
N ILE A 123 0.84 28.06 15.66
CA ILE A 123 1.93 28.75 16.35
C ILE A 123 1.65 30.25 16.45
N PHE A 124 1.11 30.88 15.39
CA PHE A 124 0.74 32.29 15.39
C PHE A 124 -0.47 32.59 16.28
N GLN A 125 -1.44 31.69 16.43
CA GLN A 125 -2.54 31.82 17.35
C GLN A 125 -2.11 31.73 18.82
N ASP A 126 -1.20 30.78 19.13
CA ASP A 126 -0.65 30.62 20.48
C ASP A 126 0.24 31.80 20.92
N THR A 127 0.79 32.58 19.96
CA THR A 127 1.63 33.74 20.26
C THR A 127 0.80 35.03 20.48
N SER A 128 -0.50 35.05 20.20
CA SER A 128 -1.37 36.22 20.41
C SER A 128 -1.96 36.30 21.82
N VAL A 129 -1.78 35.34 22.67
CA VAL A 129 -2.29 35.34 24.05
C VAL A 129 -1.17 35.00 25.01
N SER A 130 -0.60 35.99 25.61
CA SER A 130 0.18 35.98 26.85
C SER A 130 1.69 36.23 26.74
N SER A 131 2.08 37.41 27.19
CA SER A 131 3.33 37.77 27.87
C SER A 131 4.63 37.14 27.36
N VAL A 132 5.42 37.99 26.79
CA VAL A 132 6.85 38.01 26.57
C VAL A 132 7.64 36.95 27.39
N VAL A 133 7.65 35.73 26.90
CA VAL A 133 8.69 34.74 27.23
C VAL A 133 9.46 34.49 25.92
N PRO A 134 10.80 34.62 25.89
CA PRO A 134 11.55 34.47 24.66
C PRO A 134 11.30 33.07 24.08
N VAL A 135 10.71 33.05 22.89
CA VAL A 135 10.21 31.85 22.17
C VAL A 135 11.30 30.77 21.99
N GLY A 136 12.57 31.15 22.05
CA GLY A 136 13.71 30.24 21.93
C GLY A 136 13.89 29.23 23.07
N GLN A 137 13.56 29.60 24.32
CA GLN A 137 13.82 28.71 25.46
C GLN A 137 12.75 27.63 25.65
N GLN A 138 11.49 27.93 25.30
CA GLN A 138 10.39 26.99 25.53
C GLN A 138 10.29 25.92 24.45
N VAL A 139 10.61 26.25 23.19
CA VAL A 139 10.71 25.28 22.10
C VAL A 139 11.88 24.35 22.34
N ASP A 140 12.99 24.86 22.83
CA ASP A 140 14.20 24.10 23.10
C ASP A 140 13.98 23.06 24.22
N ARG A 141 13.28 23.38 25.31
CA ARG A 141 12.96 22.42 26.39
C ARG A 141 12.08 21.27 25.94
N LYS A 142 11.02 21.52 25.16
CA LYS A 142 10.14 20.46 24.65
C LYS A 142 10.84 19.58 23.63
N LEU A 143 11.69 20.16 22.80
CA LEU A 143 12.44 19.44 21.79
C LEU A 143 13.52 18.58 22.46
N ARG A 144 14.28 19.12 23.42
CA ARG A 144 15.28 18.39 24.21
C ARG A 144 14.64 17.21 24.95
N ARG A 145 13.50 17.43 25.62
CA ARG A 145 12.78 16.35 26.29
C ARG A 145 12.37 15.21 25.36
N LYS A 146 11.84 15.52 24.17
CA LYS A 146 11.48 14.51 23.18
C LYS A 146 12.70 13.78 22.61
N ILE A 147 13.82 14.48 22.43
CA ILE A 147 15.07 13.86 21.98
C ILE A 147 15.60 12.91 23.06
N GLN A 148 15.52 13.31 24.32
CA GLN A 148 15.98 12.52 25.46
C GLN A 148 15.09 11.28 25.67
N GLU A 149 13.77 11.42 25.58
CA GLU A 149 12.82 10.30 25.60
C GLU A 149 13.12 9.28 24.48
N LYS A 150 13.45 9.76 23.28
CA LYS A 150 13.85 8.89 22.17
C LYS A 150 15.21 8.23 22.38
N LYS A 151 16.18 8.93 22.95
CA LYS A 151 17.51 8.36 23.28
C LYS A 151 17.36 7.25 24.32
N ILE A 152 16.57 7.47 25.37
CA ILE A 152 16.29 6.45 26.40
C ILE A 152 15.56 5.25 25.80
N ALA A 153 14.56 5.46 24.92
CA ALA A 153 13.85 4.40 24.24
C ALA A 153 14.76 3.56 23.30
N MET A 154 15.84 4.14 22.80
CA MET A 154 16.88 3.45 22.01
C MET A 154 18.01 2.85 22.87
N GLY A 155 17.86 2.82 24.20
CA GLY A 155 18.82 2.18 25.11
C GLY A 155 20.04 3.02 25.48
N HIS A 156 20.02 4.33 25.25
CA HIS A 156 21.07 5.23 25.71
C HIS A 156 20.81 5.63 27.16
N LYS A 157 21.86 5.61 28.00
CA LYS A 157 21.77 6.11 29.37
C LYS A 157 21.53 7.62 29.35
N PRO A 158 20.71 8.16 30.27
CA PRO A 158 20.57 9.62 30.41
C PRO A 158 21.93 10.22 30.73
N ASP A 159 22.26 11.31 30.03
CA ASP A 159 23.49 12.04 30.27
C ASP A 159 23.45 12.69 31.66
N ASP A 160 24.28 12.24 32.60
CA ASP A 160 24.34 12.71 33.99
C ASP A 160 24.94 14.14 34.13
N HIS A 161 25.11 14.87 33.03
CA HIS A 161 25.79 16.18 33.01
C HIS A 161 24.85 17.40 33.03
N GLU A 162 23.54 17.26 33.21
CA GLU A 162 22.62 18.41 33.17
C GLU A 162 22.33 19.07 34.55
N GLU A 163 22.98 18.70 35.66
CA GLU A 163 22.68 19.27 36.97
C GLU A 163 23.62 20.43 37.44
N GLN A 164 24.47 20.98 36.59
CA GLN A 164 25.35 22.06 36.98
C GLN A 164 25.26 23.30 36.10
N TRP A 165 24.12 24.03 36.23
CA TRP A 165 24.14 25.46 35.87
C TRP A 165 23.90 26.26 37.14
N PRO A 166 24.86 27.13 37.54
CA PRO A 166 24.69 28.01 38.70
C PRO A 166 23.59 29.03 38.37
N GLU A 167 22.63 29.17 39.30
CA GLU A 167 21.69 30.28 39.29
C GLU A 167 22.47 31.59 39.29
N MET A 168 22.50 32.31 38.18
CA MET A 168 22.91 33.72 38.18
C MET A 168 21.76 34.53 38.76
N THR A 169 21.86 34.80 40.03
CA THR A 169 21.15 35.88 40.69
C THR A 169 21.74 37.22 40.24
N MET A 170 20.95 38.02 39.56
CA MET A 170 20.95 39.49 39.54
C MET A 170 19.50 39.98 39.52
#